data_064d4f4febadcde76246599e42257080
#
_entry.id   064d4f4febadcde76246599e42257080
#
_cell.length_a   1.000
_cell.length_b   1.000
_cell.length_c   1.000
_cell.angle_alpha   90.00
_cell.angle_beta   90.00
_cell.angle_gamma   90.00
#
_symmetry.space_group_name_H-M   'P 1'
#
loop_
_entity.id
_entity.type
_entity.pdbx_description
1 polymer ?
#
loop_
_entity_poly.entity_id
_entity_poly.type
_entity_poly.pdbx_seq_one_letter_code
_entity_poly.pdbx_strand_id
1 'polypeptide(L)'
;AGYSARWLQAVLRGRLGFGGAIFTDDLSMEAARHIEGRAISPVEAVRAALDAGCDLALLCNQSLDGGKVLDETIDGLARAQLTGRWQPRAASGARGQALLPREPAPDWDALMRSPAYLHALALIP
;
A
#
# COMPACT_ATOMS: atom_id res chain seq x y z
N ALA A 1 9.91 6.22 8.39
CA ALA A 1 10.06 4.74 8.33
C ALA A 1 9.75 4.22 6.93
N GLY A 2 8.69 4.68 6.24
CA GLY A 2 8.22 4.16 4.95
C GLY A 2 9.23 4.21 3.79
N TYR A 3 10.23 5.05 3.85
CA TYR A 3 11.32 5.14 2.85
C TYR A 3 12.61 4.43 3.29
N SER A 4 12.59 3.64 4.36
CA SER A 4 13.79 3.01 4.91
C SER A 4 13.85 1.51 4.63
N ALA A 5 14.66 1.10 3.67
CA ALA A 5 14.93 -0.30 3.39
C ALA A 5 15.48 -1.03 4.63
N ARG A 6 16.26 -0.34 5.48
CA ARG A 6 16.74 -0.92 6.74
C ARG A 6 15.59 -1.36 7.65
N TRP A 7 14.59 -0.50 7.85
CA TRP A 7 13.44 -0.83 8.69
C TRP A 7 12.54 -1.88 8.05
N LEU A 8 12.24 -1.74 6.77
CA LEU A 8 11.27 -2.61 6.09
C LEU A 8 11.88 -3.99 5.75
N GLN A 9 13.11 -4.03 5.25
CA GLN A 9 13.72 -5.29 4.82
C GLN A 9 14.55 -5.94 5.93
N ALA A 10 15.49 -5.21 6.56
CA ALA A 10 16.38 -5.83 7.53
C ALA A 10 15.69 -6.10 8.88
N VAL A 11 14.88 -5.14 9.37
CA VAL A 11 14.23 -5.29 10.69
C VAL A 11 12.89 -6.03 10.54
N LEU A 12 11.93 -5.47 9.82
CA LEU A 12 10.56 -6.01 9.78
C LEU A 12 10.52 -7.40 9.12
N ARG A 13 11.07 -7.53 7.91
CA ARG A 13 11.07 -8.81 7.20
C ARG A 13 12.14 -9.77 7.72
N GLY A 14 13.38 -9.30 7.85
CA GLY A 14 14.50 -10.17 8.23
C GLY A 14 14.47 -10.55 9.70
N ARG A 15 14.54 -9.57 10.61
CA ARG A 15 14.67 -9.85 12.04
C ARG A 15 13.36 -10.31 12.69
N LEU A 16 12.23 -9.68 12.33
CA LEU A 16 10.91 -9.98 12.91
C LEU A 16 10.15 -11.04 12.11
N GLY A 17 10.62 -11.46 10.93
CA GLY A 17 10.01 -12.49 10.11
C GLY A 17 8.64 -12.14 9.54
N PHE A 18 8.31 -10.84 9.41
CA PHE A 18 6.99 -10.44 8.91
C PHE A 18 6.81 -10.79 7.43
N GLY A 19 5.93 -11.75 7.14
CA GLY A 19 5.66 -12.26 5.79
C GLY A 19 4.50 -11.58 5.05
N GLY A 20 3.69 -10.76 5.74
CA GLY A 20 2.50 -10.11 5.18
C GLY A 20 2.81 -8.95 4.24
N ALA A 21 1.78 -8.36 3.62
CA ALA A 21 1.91 -7.16 2.81
C ALA A 21 2.20 -5.93 3.67
N ILE A 22 3.08 -5.06 3.19
CA ILE A 22 3.44 -3.80 3.82
C ILE A 22 2.82 -2.67 3.01
N PHE A 23 1.96 -1.91 3.66
CA PHE A 23 1.38 -0.68 3.10
C PHE A 23 2.21 0.53 3.56
N THR A 24 2.28 1.55 2.72
CA THR A 24 2.72 2.85 3.21
C THR A 24 1.64 3.47 4.09
N ASP A 25 1.99 4.48 4.85
CA ASP A 25 1.02 5.50 5.26
C ASP A 25 0.68 6.40 4.05
N ASP A 26 -0.22 7.35 4.20
CA ASP A 26 -0.61 8.27 3.14
C ASP A 26 0.59 9.10 2.63
N LEU A 27 0.98 8.87 1.38
CA LEU A 27 2.09 9.58 0.74
C LEU A 27 1.71 11.00 0.28
N SER A 28 0.44 11.41 0.42
CA SER A 28 0.02 12.79 0.21
C SER A 28 0.32 13.70 1.42
N MET A 29 0.63 13.12 2.58
CA MET A 29 1.01 13.87 3.78
C MET A 29 2.29 14.68 3.56
N GLU A 30 2.35 15.88 4.14
CA GLU A 30 3.49 16.79 3.98
C GLU A 30 4.84 16.14 4.32
N ALA A 31 4.90 15.37 5.41
CA ALA A 31 6.11 14.66 5.82
C ALA A 31 6.57 13.60 4.80
N ALA A 32 5.66 13.04 4.02
CA ALA A 32 5.96 12.05 2.99
C ALA A 32 6.40 12.68 1.66
N ARG A 33 6.23 14.00 1.50
CA ARG A 33 6.58 14.75 0.28
C ARG A 33 8.02 15.24 0.28
N HIS A 34 8.82 14.86 1.29
CA HIS A 34 10.22 15.24 1.40
C HIS A 34 11.09 14.03 1.70
N ILE A 35 12.21 13.91 0.98
CA ILE A 35 13.29 12.95 1.25
C ILE A 35 14.58 13.75 1.40
N GLU A 36 15.27 13.59 2.53
CA GLU A 36 16.54 14.30 2.84
C GLU A 36 16.43 15.83 2.65
N GLY A 37 15.29 16.41 3.05
CA GLY A 37 15.03 17.85 2.93
C GLY A 37 14.64 18.33 1.52
N ARG A 38 14.60 17.46 0.52
CA ARG A 38 14.18 17.78 -0.85
C ARG A 38 12.71 17.42 -1.06
N ALA A 39 11.93 18.36 -1.59
CA ALA A 39 10.57 18.06 -2.04
C ALA A 39 10.58 17.06 -3.20
N ILE A 40 9.67 16.11 -3.17
CA ILE A 40 9.53 15.05 -4.17
C ILE A 40 8.11 15.02 -4.74
N SER A 41 7.99 14.57 -5.99
CA SER A 41 6.71 14.34 -6.64
C SER A 41 6.02 13.08 -6.09
N PRO A 42 4.69 12.93 -6.27
CA PRO A 42 3.97 11.71 -5.90
C PRO A 42 4.57 10.44 -6.54
N VAL A 43 4.99 10.50 -7.80
CA VAL A 43 5.68 9.39 -8.50
C VAL A 43 6.98 9.00 -7.80
N GLU A 44 7.80 9.99 -7.42
CA GLU A 44 9.05 9.75 -6.69
C GLU A 44 8.79 9.16 -5.30
N ALA A 45 7.78 9.67 -4.59
CA ALA A 45 7.38 9.17 -3.27
C ALA A 45 6.95 7.70 -3.33
N VAL A 46 6.05 7.36 -4.25
CA VAL A 46 5.58 5.98 -4.44
C VAL A 46 6.76 5.08 -4.80
N ARG A 47 7.59 5.49 -5.77
CA ARG A 47 8.75 4.70 -6.17
C ARG A 47 9.72 4.46 -5.03
N ALA A 48 10.06 5.51 -4.27
CA ALA A 48 10.96 5.39 -3.12
C ALA A 48 10.42 4.44 -2.04
N ALA A 49 9.12 4.47 -1.77
CA ALA A 49 8.48 3.56 -0.81
C ALA A 49 8.50 2.10 -1.29
N LEU A 50 8.17 1.86 -2.56
CA LEU A 50 8.20 0.53 -3.17
C LEU A 50 9.64 -0.02 -3.22
N ASP A 51 10.63 0.81 -3.58
CA ASP A 51 12.04 0.45 -3.58
C ASP A 51 12.57 0.14 -2.18
N ALA A 52 12.09 0.87 -1.16
CA ALA A 52 12.42 0.59 0.24
C ALA A 52 11.82 -0.73 0.74
N GLY A 53 10.73 -1.22 0.14
CA GLY A 53 10.16 -2.52 0.48
C GLY A 53 8.71 -2.54 0.88
N CYS A 54 7.98 -1.44 0.73
CA CYS A 54 6.51 -1.48 0.74
C CYS A 54 6.00 -2.30 -0.45
N ASP A 55 4.87 -2.94 -0.27
CA ASP A 55 4.19 -3.69 -1.31
C ASP A 55 3.09 -2.89 -1.98
N LEU A 56 2.44 -2.01 -1.21
CA LEU A 56 1.36 -1.13 -1.67
C LEU A 56 1.62 0.29 -1.18
N ALA A 57 1.29 1.26 -2.01
CA ALA A 57 1.41 2.69 -1.72
C ALA A 57 0.03 3.32 -1.64
N LEU A 58 -0.20 4.14 -0.61
CA LEU A 58 -1.44 4.88 -0.41
C LEU A 58 -1.25 6.34 -0.83
N LEU A 59 -2.18 6.83 -1.62
CA LEU A 59 -2.32 8.24 -2.00
C LEU A 59 -3.76 8.65 -1.70
N CYS A 60 -3.99 9.15 -0.48
CA CYS A 60 -5.33 9.51 -0.03
C CYS A 60 -5.81 10.83 -0.65
N ASN A 61 -7.13 10.93 -0.84
CA ASN A 61 -7.81 12.14 -1.34
C ASN A 61 -7.41 12.60 -2.77
N GLN A 62 -6.54 11.88 -3.45
CA GLN A 62 -6.09 12.27 -4.80
C GLN A 62 -7.11 11.95 -5.91
N SER A 63 -8.18 11.23 -5.57
CA SER A 63 -9.31 10.97 -6.47
C SER A 63 -10.38 12.06 -6.47
N LEU A 64 -10.34 13.00 -5.51
CA LEU A 64 -11.39 14.01 -5.32
C LEU A 64 -11.48 15.00 -6.49
N ASP A 65 -10.35 15.36 -7.10
CA ASP A 65 -10.27 16.30 -8.22
C ASP A 65 -10.15 15.56 -9.57
N GLY A 66 -11.00 14.56 -9.79
CA GLY A 66 -11.01 13.77 -11.02
C GLY A 66 -9.85 12.79 -11.17
N GLY A 67 -9.06 12.58 -10.12
CA GLY A 67 -8.01 11.56 -10.09
C GLY A 67 -6.72 11.89 -10.84
N LYS A 68 -6.55 13.12 -11.33
CA LYS A 68 -5.40 13.51 -12.16
C LYS A 68 -4.04 13.13 -11.55
N VAL A 69 -3.82 13.41 -10.27
CA VAL A 69 -2.55 13.09 -9.58
C VAL A 69 -2.33 11.58 -9.51
N LEU A 70 -3.41 10.81 -9.33
CA LEU A 70 -3.34 9.36 -9.33
C LEU A 70 -2.97 8.80 -10.71
N ASP A 71 -3.62 9.29 -11.76
CA ASP A 71 -3.34 8.90 -13.15
C ASP A 71 -1.90 9.26 -13.54
N GLU A 72 -1.44 10.47 -13.24
CA GLU A 72 -0.06 10.90 -13.48
C GLU A 72 0.96 10.03 -12.73
N THR A 73 0.61 9.57 -11.53
CA THR A 73 1.46 8.68 -10.74
C THR A 73 1.54 7.29 -11.36
N ILE A 74 0.41 6.72 -11.77
CA ILE A 74 0.34 5.42 -12.45
C ILE A 74 1.13 5.47 -13.77
N ASP A 75 0.90 6.49 -14.58
CA ASP A 75 1.61 6.69 -15.85
C ASP A 75 3.11 6.88 -15.67
N GLY A 76 3.51 7.59 -14.60
CA GLY A 76 4.91 7.80 -14.25
C GLY A 76 5.62 6.50 -13.89
N LEU A 77 4.96 5.62 -13.12
CA LEU A 77 5.47 4.29 -12.76
C LEU A 77 5.52 3.38 -13.99
N ALA A 78 4.48 3.38 -14.82
CA ALA A 78 4.43 2.59 -16.04
C ALA A 78 5.57 2.99 -16.99
N ARG A 79 5.81 4.27 -17.19
CA ARG A 79 6.94 4.77 -17.99
C ARG A 79 8.29 4.36 -17.41
N ALA A 80 8.45 4.43 -16.08
CA ALA A 80 9.68 4.00 -15.43
C ALA A 80 9.94 2.51 -15.62
N GLN A 81 8.90 1.69 -15.60
CA GLN A 81 8.99 0.25 -15.86
C GLN A 81 9.34 -0.04 -17.33
N LEU A 82 8.64 0.58 -18.28
CA LEU A 82 8.87 0.40 -19.71
C LEU A 82 10.29 0.82 -20.14
N THR A 83 10.85 1.82 -19.47
CA THR A 83 12.22 2.31 -19.75
C THR A 83 13.30 1.60 -18.92
N GLY A 84 12.96 0.56 -18.17
CA GLY A 84 13.89 -0.17 -17.32
C GLY A 84 14.44 0.60 -16.11
N ARG A 85 13.93 1.80 -15.84
CA ARG A 85 14.37 2.65 -14.73
C ARG A 85 13.79 2.23 -13.38
N TRP A 86 12.79 1.37 -13.39
CA TRP A 86 12.18 0.78 -12.22
C TRP A 86 11.56 -0.57 -12.57
N GLN A 87 11.59 -1.52 -11.63
CA GLN A 87 10.95 -2.83 -11.80
C GLN A 87 10.18 -3.19 -10.53
N PRO A 88 8.91 -3.62 -10.65
CA PRO A 88 8.14 -4.10 -9.51
C PRO A 88 8.74 -5.39 -8.97
N ARG A 89 8.68 -5.58 -7.66
CA ARG A 89 9.12 -6.83 -7.03
C ARG A 89 8.04 -7.89 -7.20
N ALA A 90 8.36 -9.02 -7.79
CA ALA A 90 7.42 -10.15 -7.96
C ALA A 90 6.78 -10.60 -6.64
N ALA A 91 7.56 -10.63 -5.56
CA ALA A 91 7.05 -10.97 -4.22
C ALA A 91 6.01 -9.98 -3.68
N SER A 92 6.06 -8.69 -4.07
CA SER A 92 5.05 -7.69 -3.69
C SER A 92 3.71 -7.98 -4.36
N GLY A 93 3.72 -8.32 -5.65
CA GLY A 93 2.52 -8.74 -6.37
C GLY A 93 1.85 -9.96 -5.73
N ALA A 94 2.64 -10.99 -5.39
CA ALA A 94 2.13 -12.19 -4.73
C ALA A 94 1.50 -11.88 -3.37
N ARG A 95 2.11 -11.00 -2.57
CA ARG A 95 1.53 -10.58 -1.27
C ARG A 95 0.26 -9.76 -1.46
N GLY A 96 0.19 -8.88 -2.45
CA GLY A 96 -1.02 -8.13 -2.80
C GLY A 96 -2.17 -9.08 -3.21
N GLN A 97 -1.89 -10.04 -4.07
CA GLN A 97 -2.87 -11.05 -4.48
C GLN A 97 -3.39 -11.90 -3.31
N ALA A 98 -2.53 -12.21 -2.34
CA ALA A 98 -2.91 -12.97 -1.16
C ALA A 98 -3.89 -12.24 -0.23
N LEU A 99 -4.05 -10.92 -0.37
CA LEU A 99 -5.04 -10.12 0.37
C LEU A 99 -6.43 -10.16 -0.25
N LEU A 100 -6.56 -10.60 -1.49
CA LEU A 100 -7.86 -10.68 -2.14
C LEU A 100 -8.70 -11.80 -1.49
N PRO A 101 -10.02 -11.60 -1.38
CA PRO A 101 -10.91 -12.59 -0.83
C PRO A 101 -10.84 -13.88 -1.67
N ARG A 102 -10.77 -15.02 -0.99
CA ARG A 102 -10.77 -16.35 -1.65
C ARG A 102 -12.16 -16.88 -1.90
N GLU A 103 -13.13 -16.36 -1.19
CA GLU A 103 -14.54 -16.74 -1.26
C GLU A 103 -15.39 -15.48 -1.47
N PRO A 104 -16.56 -15.61 -2.11
CA PRO A 104 -17.50 -14.50 -2.21
C PRO A 104 -17.90 -14.01 -0.82
N ALA A 105 -18.14 -12.71 -0.69
CA ALA A 105 -18.73 -12.17 0.53
C ALA A 105 -20.10 -12.82 0.79
N PRO A 106 -20.46 -13.09 2.04
CA PRO A 106 -21.81 -13.55 2.36
C PRO A 106 -22.84 -12.45 1.96
N ASP A 107 -24.02 -12.86 1.59
CA ASP A 107 -25.13 -11.91 1.44
C ASP A 107 -25.44 -11.24 2.78
N TRP A 108 -26.20 -10.14 2.71
CA TRP A 108 -26.51 -9.35 3.91
C TRP A 108 -27.24 -10.14 4.99
N ASP A 109 -28.20 -10.98 4.58
CA ASP A 109 -28.98 -11.78 5.52
C ASP A 109 -28.15 -12.87 6.19
N ALA A 110 -27.23 -13.48 5.44
CA ALA A 110 -26.30 -14.46 6.00
C ALA A 110 -25.31 -13.80 6.99
N LEU A 111 -24.81 -12.59 6.65
CA LEU A 111 -23.94 -11.83 7.54
C LEU A 111 -24.66 -11.48 8.86
N MET A 112 -25.87 -10.94 8.78
CA MET A 112 -26.67 -10.53 9.95
C MET A 112 -27.02 -11.69 10.90
N ARG A 113 -27.01 -12.92 10.41
CA ARG A 113 -27.22 -14.14 11.20
C ARG A 113 -25.91 -14.81 11.61
N SER A 114 -24.78 -14.33 11.15
CA SER A 114 -23.46 -14.92 11.48
C SER A 114 -23.17 -14.80 12.98
N PRO A 115 -22.85 -15.91 13.68
CA PRO A 115 -22.47 -15.85 15.08
C PRO A 115 -21.26 -14.93 15.35
N ALA A 116 -20.30 -14.88 14.44
CA ALA A 116 -19.14 -14.00 14.52
C ALA A 116 -19.53 -12.51 14.45
N TYR A 117 -20.46 -12.16 13.56
CA TYR A 117 -20.98 -10.80 13.44
C TYR A 117 -21.76 -10.39 14.69
N LEU A 118 -22.66 -11.26 15.16
CA LEU A 118 -23.47 -11.00 16.38
C LEU A 118 -22.57 -10.85 17.61
N HIS A 119 -21.52 -11.68 17.73
CA HIS A 119 -20.54 -11.54 18.80
C HIS A 119 -19.77 -10.21 18.71
N ALA A 120 -19.34 -9.80 17.51
CA ALA A 120 -18.67 -8.52 17.32
C ALA A 120 -19.58 -7.34 17.70
N LEU A 121 -20.88 -7.37 17.36
CA LEU A 121 -21.84 -6.34 17.76
C LEU A 121 -21.99 -6.24 19.28
N ALA A 122 -21.93 -7.34 20.00
CA ALA A 122 -22.02 -7.36 21.47
C ALA A 122 -20.79 -6.75 22.16
N LEU A 123 -19.67 -6.55 21.45
CA LEU A 123 -18.45 -5.91 21.96
C LEU A 123 -18.45 -4.39 21.75
N ILE A 124 -19.38 -3.86 20.98
CA ILE A 124 -19.53 -2.41 20.75
C ILE A 124 -20.39 -1.85 21.87
N PRO A 125 -19.89 -0.88 22.68
CA PRO A 125 -20.65 -0.28 23.76
C PRO A 125 -21.82 0.57 23.27
#